data_79905476dce28489b7adb08afefc7161
#
_entry.id   79905476dce28489b7adb08afefc7161
#
_cell.length_a   1.000
_cell.length_b   1.000
_cell.length_c   1.000
_cell.angle_alpha   90.00
_cell.angle_beta   90.00
_cell.angle_gamma   90.00
#
_symmetry.space_group_name_H-M   'P 1'
#
loop_
_entity.id
_entity.type
_entity.pdbx_description
1 polymer ?
#
loop_
_entity_poly.entity_id
_entity_poly.type
_entity_poly.pdbx_seq_one_letter_code
_entity_poly.pdbx_strand_id
1 'polypeptide(L)'
;MKTLLFHTLWGWPGSLEAASRYAQQAGFDGLEANLEHPCFKGWRPEDVTTLLNQQSQQLIVEITTGGGYTPRLELSPEHHLAELEAKLEQACELAPLRINLITGSDCWPMVQQHSFLERCLQLLSHTPVPVSLETHRSRSLFNPWAIEDILKAHPTLRLTADVSHWCVVAERLMSPELHPIQAMASHVDHIHARVGHEQGAGVPHPFAANWQEALVAHAQCWSLFAQQRLQSGQPVTLTPEFGPDGYMPLHPESGEPLADVATINQLMADWLRSDGWLS
;
A
#
# COMPACT_ATOMS: atom_id res chain seq x y z
N MET A 1 3.08 -9.97 -20.31
CA MET A 1 2.75 -8.83 -19.41
C MET A 1 3.46 -9.07 -18.11
N LYS A 2 4.05 -8.06 -17.48
CA LYS A 2 4.83 -8.30 -16.26
C LYS A 2 4.06 -7.79 -15.04
N THR A 3 3.56 -8.74 -14.23
CA THR A 3 3.10 -8.49 -12.87
C THR A 3 4.28 -8.68 -11.95
N LEU A 4 4.51 -7.72 -11.06
CA LEU A 4 5.57 -7.75 -10.06
C LEU A 4 4.95 -7.84 -8.67
N LEU A 5 5.36 -8.84 -7.89
CA LEU A 5 4.87 -9.08 -6.54
C LEU A 5 5.94 -8.72 -5.51
N PHE A 6 5.56 -7.96 -4.51
CA PHE A 6 6.44 -7.52 -3.44
C PHE A 6 6.08 -8.19 -2.12
N HIS A 7 7.08 -8.58 -1.36
CA HIS A 7 6.92 -9.07 0.00
C HIS A 7 6.89 -7.87 0.96
N THR A 8 5.79 -7.71 1.68
CA THR A 8 5.70 -6.68 2.72
C THR A 8 6.57 -7.03 3.93
N LEU A 9 7.29 -6.04 4.45
CA LEU A 9 8.02 -6.20 5.70
C LEU A 9 7.20 -5.75 6.92
N TRP A 10 5.94 -5.37 6.75
CA TRP A 10 5.07 -5.08 7.87
C TRP A 10 4.91 -6.30 8.79
N GLY A 11 5.40 -6.16 10.02
CA GLY A 11 5.46 -7.28 10.97
C GLY A 11 6.61 -8.26 10.78
N TRP A 12 7.54 -8.03 9.85
CA TRP A 12 8.72 -8.86 9.66
C TRP A 12 9.70 -8.68 10.83
N PRO A 13 10.05 -9.76 11.59
CA PRO A 13 10.90 -9.62 12.76
C PRO A 13 12.39 -9.80 12.45
N GLY A 14 12.73 -10.20 11.21
CA GLY A 14 14.09 -10.59 10.83
C GLY A 14 14.94 -9.45 10.27
N SER A 15 16.18 -9.78 9.90
CA SER A 15 17.08 -8.87 9.22
C SER A 15 16.67 -8.66 7.75
N LEU A 16 17.24 -7.63 7.11
CA LEU A 16 17.04 -7.36 5.69
C LEU A 16 17.52 -8.51 4.79
N GLU A 17 18.66 -9.13 5.12
CA GLU A 17 19.17 -10.29 4.37
C GLU A 17 18.23 -11.50 4.48
N ALA A 18 17.63 -11.69 5.65
CA ALA A 18 16.65 -12.77 5.85
C ALA A 18 15.38 -12.50 5.04
N ALA A 19 14.90 -11.26 5.02
CA ALA A 19 13.76 -10.85 4.22
C ALA A 19 14.03 -11.03 2.71
N SER A 20 15.19 -10.59 2.23
CA SER A 20 15.59 -10.72 0.83
C SER A 20 15.68 -12.19 0.41
N ARG A 21 16.30 -13.05 1.22
CA ARG A 21 16.35 -14.51 0.96
C ARG A 21 14.96 -15.15 0.95
N TYR A 22 14.12 -14.80 1.92
CA TYR A 22 12.74 -15.28 1.97
C TYR A 22 11.97 -14.87 0.70
N ALA A 23 12.00 -13.60 0.34
CA ALA A 23 11.32 -13.07 -0.84
C ALA A 23 11.80 -13.80 -2.12
N GLN A 24 13.10 -14.05 -2.28
CA GLN A 24 13.64 -14.79 -3.41
C GLN A 24 13.11 -16.23 -3.44
N GLN A 25 13.16 -16.94 -2.32
CA GLN A 25 12.70 -18.34 -2.22
C GLN A 25 11.19 -18.47 -2.45
N ALA A 26 10.44 -17.48 -2.00
CA ALA A 26 9.01 -17.38 -2.14
C ALA A 26 8.57 -16.81 -3.52
N GLY A 27 9.52 -16.44 -4.39
CA GLY A 27 9.27 -15.98 -5.75
C GLY A 27 8.73 -14.56 -5.85
N PHE A 28 8.97 -13.70 -4.86
CA PHE A 28 8.68 -12.27 -4.96
C PHE A 28 9.74 -11.55 -5.80
N ASP A 29 9.31 -10.52 -6.53
CA ASP A 29 10.20 -9.68 -7.34
C ASP A 29 10.93 -8.61 -6.50
N GLY A 30 10.55 -8.43 -5.24
CA GLY A 30 11.17 -7.45 -4.35
C GLY A 30 10.52 -7.37 -2.98
N LEU A 31 10.87 -6.31 -2.28
CA LEU A 31 10.41 -6.01 -0.92
C LEU A 31 9.62 -4.69 -0.92
N GLU A 32 8.63 -4.60 -0.06
CA GLU A 32 8.01 -3.34 0.35
C GLU A 32 8.22 -3.13 1.85
N ALA A 33 8.76 -1.98 2.21
CA ALA A 33 9.11 -1.68 3.59
C ALA A 33 8.93 -0.21 3.92
N ASN A 34 8.45 0.06 5.14
CA ASN A 34 8.48 1.40 5.69
C ASN A 34 9.93 1.87 5.83
N LEU A 35 10.21 3.14 5.48
CA LEU A 35 11.55 3.75 5.55
C LEU A 35 12.18 3.60 6.94
N GLU A 36 11.36 3.63 7.98
CA GLU A 36 11.80 3.52 9.39
C GLU A 36 11.78 2.08 9.91
N HIS A 37 11.60 1.08 9.02
CA HIS A 37 11.57 -0.33 9.43
C HIS A 37 12.90 -0.74 10.09
N PRO A 38 12.88 -1.46 11.24
CA PRO A 38 14.08 -1.83 11.98
C PRO A 38 15.14 -2.61 11.17
N CYS A 39 14.72 -3.32 10.10
CA CYS A 39 15.65 -4.07 9.26
C CYS A 39 16.68 -3.18 8.53
N PHE A 40 16.40 -1.88 8.34
CA PHE A 40 17.36 -0.93 7.74
C PHE A 40 18.38 -0.38 8.74
N LYS A 41 18.19 -0.63 10.04
CA LYS A 41 19.08 -0.06 11.06
C LYS A 41 20.51 -0.54 10.88
N GLY A 42 21.42 0.43 10.70
CA GLY A 42 22.84 0.18 10.51
C GLY A 42 23.26 -0.15 9.07
N TRP A 43 22.33 -0.16 8.13
CA TRP A 43 22.62 -0.27 6.70
C TRP A 43 22.88 1.11 6.09
N ARG A 44 23.85 1.16 5.17
CA ARG A 44 24.03 2.31 4.29
C ARG A 44 23.16 2.09 3.04
N PRO A 45 22.64 3.15 2.42
CA PRO A 45 21.77 3.01 1.23
C PRO A 45 22.39 2.18 0.10
N GLU A 46 23.68 2.38 -0.16
CA GLU A 46 24.41 1.62 -1.18
C GLU A 46 24.55 0.12 -0.88
N ASP A 47 24.61 -0.25 0.40
CA ASP A 47 24.68 -1.66 0.82
C ASP A 47 23.31 -2.35 0.66
N VAL A 48 22.20 -1.63 0.97
CA VAL A 48 20.84 -2.10 0.69
C VAL A 48 20.64 -2.36 -0.80
N THR A 49 20.98 -1.37 -1.63
CA THR A 49 20.88 -1.48 -3.09
C THR A 49 21.72 -2.64 -3.63
N THR A 50 22.94 -2.81 -3.10
CA THR A 50 23.83 -3.91 -3.50
C THR A 50 23.23 -5.26 -3.16
N LEU A 51 22.71 -5.44 -1.95
CA LEU A 51 22.06 -6.68 -1.51
C LEU A 51 20.89 -7.05 -2.44
N LEU A 52 19.99 -6.11 -2.69
CA LEU A 52 18.78 -6.36 -3.49
C LEU A 52 19.14 -6.65 -4.97
N ASN A 53 20.10 -5.92 -5.54
CA ASN A 53 20.57 -6.16 -6.89
C ASN A 53 21.22 -7.56 -7.06
N GLN A 54 21.97 -8.06 -6.07
CA GLN A 54 22.51 -9.41 -6.07
C GLN A 54 21.43 -10.49 -6.14
N GLN A 55 20.25 -10.21 -5.62
CA GLN A 55 19.08 -11.10 -5.65
C GLN A 55 18.11 -10.77 -6.81
N SER A 56 18.45 -9.83 -7.70
CA SER A 56 17.56 -9.31 -8.76
C SER A 56 16.21 -8.80 -8.23
N GLN A 57 16.23 -8.23 -7.04
CA GLN A 57 15.05 -7.70 -6.35
C GLN A 57 14.96 -6.20 -6.47
N GLN A 58 13.73 -5.69 -6.41
CA GLN A 58 13.40 -4.27 -6.37
C GLN A 58 12.89 -3.88 -4.98
N LEU A 59 12.88 -2.59 -4.68
CA LEU A 59 12.38 -2.05 -3.42
C LEU A 59 11.21 -1.09 -3.69
N ILE A 60 10.16 -1.22 -2.91
CA ILE A 60 9.16 -0.18 -2.68
C ILE A 60 9.39 0.35 -1.27
N VAL A 61 9.53 1.67 -1.15
CA VAL A 61 9.68 2.32 0.15
C VAL A 61 8.36 2.94 0.55
N GLU A 62 7.88 2.60 1.72
CA GLU A 62 6.73 3.25 2.31
C GLU A 62 7.18 4.42 3.18
N ILE A 63 6.52 5.56 3.07
CA ILE A 63 6.71 6.73 3.93
C ILE A 63 5.40 7.01 4.66
N THR A 64 5.48 7.10 5.99
CA THR A 64 4.40 7.63 6.82
C THR A 64 4.77 9.01 7.36
N THR A 65 3.80 9.91 7.48
CA THR A 65 3.98 11.22 8.13
C THR A 65 2.99 11.40 9.28
N GLY A 66 3.30 12.30 10.19
CA GLY A 66 2.41 12.61 11.31
C GLY A 66 2.44 11.59 12.44
N GLY A 67 3.52 10.81 12.59
CA GLY A 67 3.77 9.97 13.76
C GLY A 67 3.35 8.52 13.65
N GLY A 68 3.16 7.96 12.47
CA GLY A 68 2.86 6.55 12.24
C GLY A 68 1.66 6.31 11.33
N TYR A 69 1.11 5.10 11.26
CA TYR A 69 -0.03 4.75 10.38
C TYR A 69 -1.30 5.52 10.73
N THR A 70 -1.59 5.75 12.00
CA THR A 70 -2.63 6.68 12.44
C THR A 70 -1.97 8.01 12.83
N PRO A 71 -2.31 9.12 12.17
CA PRO A 71 -1.66 10.39 12.44
C PRO A 71 -2.05 10.94 13.80
N ARG A 72 -1.13 11.67 14.44
CA ARG A 72 -1.44 12.44 15.64
C ARG A 72 -2.25 13.67 15.25
N LEU A 73 -3.41 13.84 15.86
CA LEU A 73 -4.40 14.85 15.48
C LEU A 73 -3.95 16.29 15.71
N GLU A 74 -2.99 16.51 16.61
CA GLU A 74 -2.41 17.82 16.92
C GLU A 74 -1.40 18.30 15.88
N LEU A 75 -0.95 17.44 14.95
CA LEU A 75 0.04 17.83 13.95
C LEU A 75 -0.61 18.52 12.76
N SER A 76 -0.03 19.67 12.39
CA SER A 76 -0.53 20.50 11.30
C SER A 76 -0.11 19.94 9.92
N PRO A 77 -0.76 20.38 8.82
CA PRO A 77 -0.30 20.08 7.45
C PRO A 77 1.16 20.48 7.20
N GLU A 78 1.63 21.59 7.77
CA GLU A 78 3.01 22.05 7.64
C GLU A 78 3.99 21.06 8.27
N HIS A 79 3.63 20.47 9.40
CA HIS A 79 4.45 19.43 10.04
C HIS A 79 4.55 18.18 9.14
N HIS A 80 3.44 17.71 8.59
CA HIS A 80 3.43 16.59 7.65
C HIS A 80 4.27 16.87 6.41
N LEU A 81 4.23 18.09 5.85
CA LEU A 81 5.02 18.46 4.67
C LEU A 81 6.51 18.53 4.97
N ALA A 82 6.91 19.09 6.11
CA ALA A 82 8.31 19.14 6.51
C ALA A 82 8.89 17.73 6.76
N GLU A 83 8.10 16.85 7.41
CA GLU A 83 8.48 15.46 7.60
C GLU A 83 8.56 14.70 6.28
N LEU A 84 7.62 14.95 5.36
CA LEU A 84 7.63 14.36 4.03
C LEU A 84 8.88 14.73 3.23
N GLU A 85 9.25 16.03 3.20
CA GLU A 85 10.43 16.52 2.49
C GLU A 85 11.69 15.80 2.95
N ALA A 86 11.91 15.73 4.27
CA ALA A 86 13.07 15.06 4.85
C ALA A 86 13.09 13.54 4.56
N LYS A 87 11.92 12.88 4.60
CA LYS A 87 11.81 11.43 4.34
C LYS A 87 11.94 11.10 2.85
N LEU A 88 11.50 11.97 1.95
CA LEU A 88 11.69 11.79 0.50
C LEU A 88 13.17 11.77 0.13
N GLU A 89 13.98 12.66 0.69
CA GLU A 89 15.42 12.66 0.47
C GLU A 89 16.05 11.32 0.88
N GLN A 90 15.76 10.85 2.10
CA GLN A 90 16.27 9.58 2.62
C GLN A 90 15.78 8.37 1.80
N ALA A 91 14.50 8.35 1.40
CA ALA A 91 13.96 7.27 0.60
C ALA A 91 14.59 7.19 -0.79
N CYS A 92 14.88 8.34 -1.41
CA CYS A 92 15.53 8.38 -2.72
C CYS A 92 16.96 7.83 -2.70
N GLU A 93 17.68 7.93 -1.57
CA GLU A 93 19.02 7.34 -1.42
C GLU A 93 19.00 5.80 -1.56
N LEU A 94 17.87 5.15 -1.22
CA LEU A 94 17.67 3.71 -1.39
C LEU A 94 17.40 3.29 -2.84
N ALA A 95 17.29 4.26 -3.77
CA ALA A 95 16.98 4.04 -5.19
C ALA A 95 15.78 3.08 -5.43
N PRO A 96 14.62 3.29 -4.77
CA PRO A 96 13.50 2.38 -4.88
C PRO A 96 12.83 2.46 -6.25
N LEU A 97 12.11 1.40 -6.63
CA LEU A 97 11.25 1.38 -7.82
C LEU A 97 10.17 2.46 -7.74
N ARG A 98 9.60 2.63 -6.55
CA ARG A 98 8.57 3.63 -6.20
C ARG A 98 8.53 3.91 -4.71
N ILE A 99 7.82 4.96 -4.36
CA ILE A 99 7.50 5.29 -2.98
C ILE A 99 5.98 5.19 -2.80
N ASN A 100 5.53 4.46 -1.78
CA ASN A 100 4.17 4.48 -1.25
C ASN A 100 4.08 5.51 -0.13
N LEU A 101 3.14 6.44 -0.20
CA LEU A 101 3.02 7.55 0.75
C LEU A 101 1.71 7.50 1.52
N ILE A 102 1.80 7.33 2.83
CA ILE A 102 0.70 7.38 3.80
C ILE A 102 0.77 8.72 4.54
N THR A 103 -0.06 9.70 4.13
CA THR A 103 0.08 11.08 4.61
C THR A 103 -1.24 11.80 4.80
N GLY A 104 -1.17 12.94 5.49
CA GLY A 104 -2.32 13.76 5.84
C GLY A 104 -3.12 13.19 7.01
N SER A 105 -4.31 13.76 7.25
CA SER A 105 -5.22 13.31 8.31
C SER A 105 -6.66 13.48 7.87
N ASP A 106 -7.50 12.49 8.16
CA ASP A 106 -8.94 12.50 7.89
C ASP A 106 -9.71 13.55 8.72
N CYS A 107 -9.12 14.02 9.81
CA CYS A 107 -9.72 15.05 10.66
C CYS A 107 -9.70 16.46 10.03
N TRP A 108 -8.94 16.67 8.94
CA TRP A 108 -8.86 17.98 8.31
C TRP A 108 -10.07 18.26 7.43
N PRO A 109 -10.62 19.50 7.47
CA PRO A 109 -11.67 19.93 6.53
C PRO A 109 -11.21 19.78 5.07
N MET A 110 -12.12 19.53 4.14
CA MET A 110 -11.81 19.34 2.71
C MET A 110 -10.97 20.47 2.10
N VAL A 111 -11.23 21.73 2.49
CA VAL A 111 -10.40 22.87 2.02
C VAL A 111 -8.95 22.71 2.44
N GLN A 112 -8.70 22.21 3.65
CA GLN A 112 -7.35 21.96 4.15
C GLN A 112 -6.74 20.74 3.47
N GLN A 113 -7.53 19.68 3.21
CA GLN A 113 -7.10 18.52 2.43
C GLN A 113 -6.61 18.93 1.04
N HIS A 114 -7.39 19.74 0.30
CA HIS A 114 -6.98 20.20 -1.02
C HIS A 114 -5.71 21.05 -0.99
N SER A 115 -5.60 21.99 -0.05
CA SER A 115 -4.40 22.82 0.11
C SER A 115 -3.16 21.98 0.47
N PHE A 116 -3.34 20.98 1.32
CA PHE A 116 -2.27 20.04 1.67
C PHE A 116 -1.84 19.20 0.47
N LEU A 117 -2.78 18.61 -0.26
CA LEU A 117 -2.48 17.78 -1.45
C LEU A 117 -1.79 18.58 -2.55
N GLU A 118 -2.18 19.84 -2.78
CA GLU A 118 -1.50 20.72 -3.74
C GLU A 118 -0.02 20.90 -3.37
N ARG A 119 0.27 21.24 -2.12
CA ARG A 119 1.64 21.43 -1.62
C ARG A 119 2.43 20.10 -1.60
N CYS A 120 1.77 19.01 -1.25
CA CYS A 120 2.35 17.67 -1.33
C CYS A 120 2.79 17.37 -2.77
N LEU A 121 1.91 17.54 -3.75
CA LEU A 121 2.22 17.30 -5.16
C LEU A 121 3.34 18.21 -5.69
N GLN A 122 3.47 19.44 -5.19
CA GLN A 122 4.61 20.31 -5.49
C GLN A 122 5.93 19.69 -5.03
N LEU A 123 6.00 19.15 -3.80
CA LEU A 123 7.19 18.42 -3.34
C LEU A 123 7.46 17.19 -4.20
N LEU A 124 6.44 16.39 -4.48
CA LEU A 124 6.58 15.16 -5.26
C LEU A 124 7.04 15.42 -6.70
N SER A 125 6.73 16.58 -7.29
CA SER A 125 7.14 16.94 -8.66
C SER A 125 8.66 17.04 -8.84
N HIS A 126 9.41 17.22 -7.76
CA HIS A 126 10.88 17.28 -7.75
C HIS A 126 11.52 15.94 -7.37
N THR A 127 10.74 14.93 -7.04
CA THR A 127 11.24 13.61 -6.64
C THR A 127 11.58 12.77 -7.88
N PRO A 128 12.79 12.21 -7.99
CA PRO A 128 13.21 11.43 -9.17
C PRO A 128 12.55 10.05 -9.24
N VAL A 129 11.91 9.61 -8.17
CA VAL A 129 11.25 8.32 -8.02
C VAL A 129 9.73 8.52 -8.10
N PRO A 130 8.97 7.65 -8.81
CA PRO A 130 7.51 7.71 -8.81
C PRO A 130 6.94 7.56 -7.39
N VAL A 131 6.01 8.45 -7.02
CA VAL A 131 5.33 8.42 -5.72
C VAL A 131 3.83 8.27 -5.93
N SER A 132 3.21 7.39 -5.17
CA SER A 132 1.76 7.20 -5.10
C SER A 132 1.26 7.34 -3.67
N LEU A 133 0.10 7.98 -3.48
CA LEU A 133 -0.55 8.14 -2.19
C LEU A 133 -1.51 6.99 -1.95
N GLU A 134 -1.46 6.41 -0.76
CA GLU A 134 -2.32 5.30 -0.39
C GLU A 134 -3.74 5.74 -0.01
N THR A 135 -4.72 4.96 -0.45
CA THR A 135 -6.13 5.08 -0.03
C THR A 135 -6.33 4.52 1.38
N HIS A 136 -5.63 5.12 2.35
CA HIS A 136 -5.61 4.66 3.73
C HIS A 136 -6.65 5.39 4.60
N ARG A 137 -7.43 4.63 5.40
CA ARG A 137 -8.29 5.19 6.46
C ARG A 137 -7.46 6.05 7.41
N SER A 138 -8.05 7.03 8.08
CA SER A 138 -7.40 8.03 8.94
C SER A 138 -6.44 9.01 8.22
N ARG A 139 -6.35 8.95 6.88
CA ARG A 139 -5.44 9.77 6.04
C ARG A 139 -6.22 10.66 5.07
N SER A 140 -5.53 11.47 4.28
CA SER A 140 -6.18 12.39 3.32
C SER A 140 -7.09 11.68 2.32
N LEU A 141 -6.75 10.46 1.90
CA LEU A 141 -7.52 9.69 0.92
C LEU A 141 -8.43 8.63 1.55
N PHE A 142 -8.91 8.86 2.78
CA PHE A 142 -9.75 7.91 3.52
C PHE A 142 -11.14 7.70 2.93
N ASN A 143 -11.71 8.73 2.30
CA ASN A 143 -13.12 8.73 1.92
C ASN A 143 -13.30 8.41 0.43
N PRO A 144 -13.85 7.23 0.07
CA PRO A 144 -14.08 6.88 -1.33
C PRO A 144 -14.99 7.86 -2.06
N TRP A 145 -15.96 8.44 -1.37
CA TRP A 145 -16.96 9.33 -2.00
C TRP A 145 -16.39 10.69 -2.39
N ALA A 146 -15.24 11.09 -1.84
CA ALA A 146 -14.56 12.34 -2.17
C ALA A 146 -13.50 12.18 -3.27
N ILE A 147 -13.15 10.95 -3.66
CA ILE A 147 -11.99 10.71 -4.52
C ILE A 147 -12.10 11.36 -5.89
N GLU A 148 -13.28 11.36 -6.49
CA GLU A 148 -13.48 11.96 -7.81
C GLU A 148 -13.20 13.47 -7.81
N ASP A 149 -13.71 14.18 -6.80
CA ASP A 149 -13.50 15.63 -6.68
C ASP A 149 -12.02 15.92 -6.38
N ILE A 150 -11.37 15.08 -5.57
CA ILE A 150 -9.93 15.17 -5.31
C ILE A 150 -9.14 14.98 -6.60
N LEU A 151 -9.44 13.97 -7.40
CA LEU A 151 -8.71 13.69 -8.65
C LEU A 151 -8.98 14.73 -9.73
N LYS A 152 -10.18 15.30 -9.80
CA LYS A 152 -10.48 16.45 -10.69
C LYS A 152 -9.66 17.68 -10.31
N ALA A 153 -9.52 17.96 -9.01
CA ALA A 153 -8.72 19.09 -8.52
C ALA A 153 -7.20 18.83 -8.65
N HIS A 154 -6.79 17.58 -8.56
CA HIS A 154 -5.38 17.15 -8.55
C HIS A 154 -5.11 16.03 -9.57
N PRO A 155 -5.18 16.31 -10.89
CA PRO A 155 -5.14 15.28 -11.94
C PRO A 155 -3.80 14.54 -12.05
N THR A 156 -2.73 15.07 -11.48
CA THR A 156 -1.41 14.42 -11.43
C THR A 156 -1.24 13.47 -10.25
N LEU A 157 -2.20 13.42 -9.32
CA LEU A 157 -2.17 12.53 -8.17
C LEU A 157 -2.15 11.06 -8.63
N ARG A 158 -1.17 10.30 -8.13
CA ARG A 158 -1.06 8.86 -8.35
C ARG A 158 -1.39 8.13 -7.06
N LEU A 159 -1.95 6.93 -7.18
CA LEU A 159 -2.53 6.19 -6.06
C LEU A 159 -1.87 4.83 -5.87
N THR A 160 -1.67 4.47 -4.61
CA THR A 160 -1.60 3.10 -4.15
C THR A 160 -3.00 2.69 -3.69
N ALA A 161 -3.57 1.70 -4.36
CA ALA A 161 -4.94 1.28 -4.08
C ALA A 161 -4.96 0.21 -2.99
N ASP A 162 -5.32 0.59 -1.78
CA ASP A 162 -5.78 -0.33 -0.74
C ASP A 162 -7.29 -0.12 -0.51
N VAL A 163 -8.08 -0.89 -1.23
CA VAL A 163 -9.54 -0.78 -1.15
C VAL A 163 -10.12 -1.39 0.13
N SER A 164 -9.32 -2.17 0.87
CA SER A 164 -9.75 -2.75 2.14
C SER A 164 -10.08 -1.69 3.19
N HIS A 165 -9.33 -0.58 3.18
CA HIS A 165 -9.60 0.57 4.03
C HIS A 165 -10.95 1.23 3.70
N TRP A 166 -11.27 1.34 2.43
CA TRP A 166 -12.52 1.95 2.00
C TRP A 166 -13.74 1.09 2.30
N CYS A 167 -13.59 -0.25 2.32
CA CYS A 167 -14.66 -1.13 2.75
C CYS A 167 -15.14 -0.79 4.17
N VAL A 168 -14.20 -0.57 5.10
CA VAL A 168 -14.51 -0.20 6.49
C VAL A 168 -15.11 1.19 6.58
N VAL A 169 -14.54 2.18 5.89
CA VAL A 169 -15.02 3.57 5.95
C VAL A 169 -16.43 3.70 5.39
N ALA A 170 -16.73 2.96 4.33
CA ALA A 170 -18.02 3.01 3.64
C ALA A 170 -19.04 1.98 4.18
N GLU A 171 -18.64 1.10 5.10
CA GLU A 171 -19.43 -0.03 5.61
C GLU A 171 -20.06 -0.88 4.48
N ARG A 172 -19.26 -1.12 3.40
CA ARG A 172 -19.63 -1.96 2.25
C ARG A 172 -18.42 -2.46 1.48
N LEU A 173 -18.57 -3.56 0.76
CA LEU A 173 -17.55 -3.98 -0.19
C LEU A 173 -17.42 -2.97 -1.34
N MET A 174 -16.18 -2.72 -1.75
CA MET A 174 -15.90 -1.95 -2.95
C MET A 174 -16.04 -2.86 -4.18
N SER A 175 -16.58 -2.32 -5.27
CA SER A 175 -16.73 -3.05 -6.52
C SER A 175 -16.50 -2.15 -7.74
N PRO A 176 -16.18 -2.70 -8.93
CA PRO A 176 -15.96 -1.91 -10.14
C PRO A 176 -17.16 -1.08 -10.60
N GLU A 177 -18.38 -1.42 -10.18
CA GLU A 177 -19.59 -0.67 -10.51
C GLU A 177 -19.70 0.63 -9.73
N LEU A 178 -18.98 0.75 -8.62
CA LEU A 178 -18.99 1.96 -7.81
C LEU A 178 -18.18 3.07 -8.49
N HIS A 179 -18.80 4.22 -8.59
CA HIS A 179 -18.20 5.39 -9.23
C HIS A 179 -16.80 5.76 -8.71
N PRO A 180 -16.52 5.76 -7.38
CA PRO A 180 -15.17 6.04 -6.88
C PRO A 180 -14.11 5.05 -7.37
N ILE A 181 -14.45 3.77 -7.54
CA ILE A 181 -13.51 2.76 -8.05
C ILE A 181 -13.22 3.01 -9.54
N GLN A 182 -14.23 3.38 -10.33
CA GLN A 182 -14.04 3.75 -11.73
C GLN A 182 -13.20 5.03 -11.88
N ALA A 183 -13.49 6.06 -11.07
CA ALA A 183 -12.81 7.34 -11.12
C ALA A 183 -11.31 7.22 -10.82
N MET A 184 -10.93 6.37 -9.87
CA MET A 184 -9.54 6.19 -9.49
C MET A 184 -8.73 5.28 -10.41
N ALA A 185 -9.37 4.42 -11.21
CA ALA A 185 -8.73 3.29 -11.87
C ALA A 185 -7.50 3.68 -12.71
N SER A 186 -7.57 4.77 -13.48
CA SER A 186 -6.44 5.26 -14.30
C SER A 186 -5.33 5.96 -13.50
N HIS A 187 -5.58 6.26 -12.23
CA HIS A 187 -4.63 6.89 -11.32
C HIS A 187 -3.83 5.88 -10.48
N VAL A 188 -4.24 4.60 -10.45
CA VAL A 188 -3.58 3.57 -9.65
C VAL A 188 -2.25 3.17 -10.26
N ASP A 189 -1.19 3.26 -9.46
CA ASP A 189 0.17 2.86 -9.83
C ASP A 189 0.64 1.61 -9.11
N HIS A 190 0.09 1.34 -7.92
CA HIS A 190 0.41 0.20 -7.08
C HIS A 190 -0.87 -0.32 -6.39
N ILE A 191 -0.87 -1.60 -6.04
CA ILE A 191 -2.02 -2.26 -5.40
C ILE A 191 -1.56 -2.96 -4.13
N HIS A 192 -2.15 -2.61 -2.99
CA HIS A 192 -2.09 -3.42 -1.79
C HIS A 192 -3.18 -4.48 -1.86
N ALA A 193 -2.74 -5.73 -2.08
CA ALA A 193 -3.63 -6.85 -2.28
C ALA A 193 -4.02 -7.49 -0.93
N ARG A 194 -4.73 -6.71 -0.13
CA ARG A 194 -5.33 -7.13 1.14
C ARG A 194 -6.84 -7.18 1.00
N VAL A 195 -7.44 -8.26 1.51
CA VAL A 195 -8.90 -8.41 1.55
C VAL A 195 -9.43 -7.86 2.86
N GLY A 196 -10.27 -6.85 2.78
CA GLY A 196 -11.06 -6.32 3.89
C GLY A 196 -12.55 -6.64 3.74
N HIS A 197 -13.32 -6.21 4.69
CA HIS A 197 -14.77 -6.32 4.70
C HIS A 197 -15.39 -5.08 5.36
N GLU A 198 -16.71 -5.02 5.45
CA GLU A 198 -17.45 -3.83 5.90
C GLU A 198 -17.10 -3.41 7.35
N GLN A 199 -16.61 -4.33 8.18
CA GLN A 199 -16.33 -4.10 9.59
C GLN A 199 -14.82 -4.20 9.92
N GLY A 200 -13.96 -4.50 8.93
CA GLY A 200 -12.52 -4.64 9.16
C GLY A 200 -11.69 -4.53 7.89
N ALA A 201 -10.53 -3.86 7.96
CA ALA A 201 -9.62 -3.72 6.83
C ALA A 201 -8.76 -4.97 6.56
N GLY A 202 -8.99 -6.05 7.26
CA GLY A 202 -8.33 -7.34 7.05
C GLY A 202 -9.25 -8.50 7.43
N VAL A 203 -9.03 -9.64 6.77
CA VAL A 203 -9.64 -10.92 7.12
C VAL A 203 -8.56 -11.90 7.55
N PRO A 204 -8.84 -12.85 8.46
CA PRO A 204 -7.82 -13.78 8.94
C PRO A 204 -7.34 -14.77 7.88
N HIS A 205 -8.19 -15.09 6.89
CA HIS A 205 -7.85 -16.01 5.81
C HIS A 205 -8.71 -15.72 4.56
N PRO A 206 -8.16 -15.07 3.52
CA PRO A 206 -8.94 -14.58 2.38
C PRO A 206 -9.62 -15.68 1.57
N PHE A 207 -9.11 -16.92 1.61
CA PHE A 207 -9.65 -18.06 0.89
C PHE A 207 -10.68 -18.89 1.71
N ALA A 208 -10.99 -18.49 2.93
CA ALA A 208 -12.04 -19.13 3.70
C ALA A 208 -13.43 -18.83 3.10
N ALA A 209 -14.33 -19.80 3.14
CA ALA A 209 -15.64 -19.72 2.49
C ALA A 209 -16.47 -18.49 2.88
N ASN A 210 -16.35 -18.06 4.13
CA ASN A 210 -17.06 -16.88 4.65
C ASN A 210 -16.50 -15.53 4.14
N TRP A 211 -15.31 -15.53 3.50
CA TRP A 211 -14.70 -14.33 2.92
C TRP A 211 -14.63 -14.35 1.39
N GLN A 212 -15.27 -15.36 0.76
CA GLN A 212 -15.23 -15.52 -0.69
C GLN A 212 -15.82 -14.33 -1.44
N GLU A 213 -16.93 -13.76 -0.94
CA GLU A 213 -17.53 -12.56 -1.55
C GLU A 213 -16.60 -11.36 -1.47
N ALA A 214 -15.96 -11.14 -0.31
CA ALA A 214 -14.99 -10.08 -0.13
C ALA A 214 -13.75 -10.25 -1.04
N LEU A 215 -13.21 -11.47 -1.14
CA LEU A 215 -12.10 -11.77 -2.04
C LEU A 215 -12.46 -11.46 -3.50
N VAL A 216 -13.64 -11.90 -3.97
CA VAL A 216 -14.10 -11.65 -5.33
C VAL A 216 -14.24 -10.14 -5.61
N ALA A 217 -14.85 -9.40 -4.69
CA ALA A 217 -15.02 -7.96 -4.85
C ALA A 217 -13.67 -7.22 -4.96
N HIS A 218 -12.70 -7.57 -4.10
CA HIS A 218 -11.34 -7.00 -4.17
C HIS A 218 -10.64 -7.39 -5.48
N ALA A 219 -10.70 -8.66 -5.87
CA ALA A 219 -10.09 -9.15 -7.10
C ALA A 219 -10.61 -8.41 -8.35
N GLN A 220 -11.91 -8.14 -8.41
CA GLN A 220 -12.52 -7.37 -9.50
C GLN A 220 -12.00 -5.92 -9.53
N CYS A 221 -11.85 -5.28 -8.38
CA CYS A 221 -11.23 -3.94 -8.32
C CYS A 221 -9.77 -3.99 -8.78
N TRP A 222 -8.98 -4.94 -8.28
CA TRP A 222 -7.58 -5.10 -8.69
C TRP A 222 -7.44 -5.39 -10.18
N SER A 223 -8.33 -6.23 -10.74
CA SER A 223 -8.37 -6.51 -12.18
C SER A 223 -8.58 -5.22 -13.00
N LEU A 224 -9.55 -4.39 -12.62
CA LEU A 224 -9.79 -3.10 -13.27
C LEU A 224 -8.53 -2.21 -13.24
N PHE A 225 -7.89 -2.07 -12.08
CA PHE A 225 -6.68 -1.24 -11.93
C PHE A 225 -5.51 -1.80 -12.76
N ALA A 226 -5.31 -3.12 -12.71
CA ALA A 226 -4.28 -3.79 -13.48
C ALA A 226 -4.49 -3.61 -15.00
N GLN A 227 -5.71 -3.73 -15.49
CA GLN A 227 -6.04 -3.51 -16.91
C GLN A 227 -5.69 -2.09 -17.36
N GLN A 228 -5.98 -1.07 -16.55
CA GLN A 228 -5.61 0.33 -16.85
C GLN A 228 -4.09 0.51 -16.92
N ARG A 229 -3.35 -0.09 -16.00
CA ARG A 229 -1.87 -0.08 -16.02
C ARG A 229 -1.32 -0.72 -17.29
N LEU A 230 -1.82 -1.91 -17.63
CA LEU A 230 -1.38 -2.66 -18.79
C LEU A 230 -1.69 -1.94 -20.12
N GLN A 231 -2.86 -1.30 -20.21
CA GLN A 231 -3.24 -0.47 -21.37
C GLN A 231 -2.29 0.73 -21.55
N SER A 232 -1.77 1.28 -20.46
CA SER A 232 -0.76 2.35 -20.49
C SER A 232 0.67 1.86 -20.72
N GLY A 233 0.86 0.55 -20.96
CA GLY A 233 2.20 -0.06 -21.19
C GLY A 233 3.07 -0.16 -19.94
N GLN A 234 2.49 -0.01 -18.76
CA GLN A 234 3.21 -0.03 -17.49
C GLN A 234 3.07 -1.39 -16.79
N PRO A 235 4.08 -1.83 -16.03
CA PRO A 235 3.96 -3.04 -15.21
C PRO A 235 2.92 -2.86 -14.11
N VAL A 236 2.27 -3.94 -13.74
CA VAL A 236 1.40 -4.00 -12.54
C VAL A 236 2.27 -4.39 -11.35
N THR A 237 2.22 -3.62 -10.28
CA THR A 237 2.89 -3.94 -9.03
C THR A 237 1.87 -4.19 -7.94
N LEU A 238 2.01 -5.29 -7.19
CA LEU A 238 1.13 -5.65 -6.08
C LEU A 238 1.94 -6.10 -4.88
N THR A 239 1.44 -5.76 -3.71
CA THR A 239 1.93 -6.28 -2.44
C THR A 239 0.78 -6.95 -1.69
N PRO A 240 0.79 -8.28 -1.48
CA PRO A 240 -0.01 -8.89 -0.44
C PRO A 240 0.36 -8.27 0.90
N GLU A 241 -0.61 -7.61 1.55
CA GLU A 241 -0.32 -6.80 2.72
C GLU A 241 -1.23 -7.16 3.91
N PHE A 242 -1.39 -8.44 4.18
CA PHE A 242 -1.97 -8.85 5.46
C PHE A 242 -0.94 -8.57 6.56
N GLY A 243 -1.38 -7.95 7.63
CA GLY A 243 -0.49 -7.47 8.68
C GLY A 243 -0.93 -7.90 10.09
N PRO A 244 -0.04 -7.75 11.09
CA PRO A 244 -0.34 -7.94 12.49
C PRO A 244 -1.16 -6.76 13.07
N ASP A 245 -0.91 -6.34 14.28
CA ASP A 245 -1.31 -5.07 14.90
C ASP A 245 -2.82 -4.78 14.87
N GLY A 246 -3.64 -5.81 15.13
CA GLY A 246 -5.09 -5.70 15.15
C GLY A 246 -5.79 -5.93 13.81
N TYR A 247 -5.04 -6.07 12.71
CA TYR A 247 -5.59 -6.52 11.42
C TYR A 247 -5.77 -8.04 11.36
N MET A 248 -4.89 -8.78 12.04
CA MET A 248 -5.06 -10.21 12.25
C MET A 248 -5.80 -10.42 13.58
N PRO A 249 -7.04 -10.96 13.55
CA PRO A 249 -7.78 -11.27 14.76
C PRO A 249 -7.07 -12.34 15.60
N LEU A 250 -7.25 -12.24 16.92
CA LEU A 250 -6.67 -13.17 17.87
C LEU A 250 -7.70 -14.19 18.34
N HIS A 251 -7.26 -15.39 18.65
CA HIS A 251 -8.08 -16.41 19.28
C HIS A 251 -8.48 -15.95 20.70
N PRO A 252 -9.77 -15.95 21.06
CA PRO A 252 -10.25 -15.30 22.28
C PRO A 252 -9.71 -15.93 23.56
N GLU A 253 -9.34 -17.20 23.56
CA GLU A 253 -8.85 -17.90 24.75
C GLU A 253 -7.31 -17.89 24.85
N SER A 254 -6.61 -18.11 23.74
CA SER A 254 -5.13 -18.22 23.74
C SER A 254 -4.43 -16.89 23.51
N GLY A 255 -5.11 -15.91 22.88
CA GLY A 255 -4.49 -14.65 22.45
C GLY A 255 -3.57 -14.79 21.24
N GLU A 256 -3.46 -15.99 20.65
CA GLU A 256 -2.64 -16.23 19.46
C GLU A 256 -3.35 -15.73 18.20
N PRO A 257 -2.61 -15.29 17.18
CA PRO A 257 -3.18 -14.93 15.87
C PRO A 257 -3.99 -16.09 15.27
N LEU A 258 -5.13 -15.80 14.64
CA LEU A 258 -5.93 -16.81 13.97
C LEU A 258 -5.25 -17.45 12.76
N ALA A 259 -4.29 -16.74 12.16
CA ALA A 259 -3.46 -17.26 11.08
C ALA A 259 -2.07 -16.63 11.11
N ASP A 260 -1.09 -17.31 10.53
CA ASP A 260 0.25 -16.78 10.34
C ASP A 260 0.28 -15.79 9.16
N VAL A 261 0.67 -14.56 9.44
CA VAL A 261 0.65 -13.45 8.46
C VAL A 261 1.55 -13.74 7.25
N ALA A 262 2.74 -14.32 7.47
CA ALA A 262 3.66 -14.64 6.39
C ALA A 262 3.07 -15.72 5.47
N THR A 263 2.43 -16.75 6.04
CA THR A 263 1.72 -17.79 5.29
C THR A 263 0.58 -17.19 4.46
N ILE A 264 -0.24 -16.29 5.03
CA ILE A 264 -1.35 -15.68 4.31
C ILE A 264 -0.85 -14.81 3.15
N ASN A 265 0.19 -14.01 3.36
CA ASN A 265 0.79 -13.19 2.30
C ASN A 265 1.37 -14.09 1.18
N GLN A 266 1.99 -15.22 1.52
CA GLN A 266 2.47 -16.18 0.53
C GLN A 266 1.32 -16.81 -0.28
N LEU A 267 0.28 -17.28 0.39
CA LEU A 267 -0.90 -17.85 -0.28
C LEU A 267 -1.56 -16.84 -1.24
N MET A 268 -1.65 -15.57 -0.82
CA MET A 268 -2.17 -14.51 -1.68
C MET A 268 -1.24 -14.26 -2.87
N ALA A 269 0.08 -14.24 -2.69
CA ALA A 269 1.04 -14.09 -3.77
C ALA A 269 0.94 -15.24 -4.78
N ASP A 270 0.80 -16.48 -4.30
CA ASP A 270 0.65 -17.66 -5.17
C ASP A 270 -0.65 -17.60 -5.98
N TRP A 271 -1.74 -17.15 -5.36
CA TRP A 271 -3.00 -16.96 -6.04
C TRP A 271 -2.93 -15.84 -7.09
N LEU A 272 -2.30 -14.71 -6.78
CA LEU A 272 -2.08 -13.61 -7.72
C LEU A 272 -1.23 -14.01 -8.93
N ARG A 273 -0.28 -14.93 -8.78
CA ARG A 273 0.53 -15.47 -9.89
C ARG A 273 -0.28 -16.34 -10.85
N SER A 274 -1.39 -16.90 -10.38
CA SER A 274 -2.23 -17.76 -11.24
C SER A 274 -3.00 -17.00 -12.33
N ASP A 275 -2.97 -15.66 -12.33
CA ASP A 275 -3.67 -14.75 -13.24
C ASP A 275 -5.20 -14.92 -13.28
N GLY A 276 -5.76 -15.81 -12.47
CA GLY A 276 -7.21 -16.07 -12.42
C GLY A 276 -8.07 -14.90 -11.91
N TRP A 277 -7.43 -13.88 -11.37
CA TRP A 277 -8.06 -12.64 -10.91
C TRP A 277 -8.11 -11.54 -11.98
N LEU A 278 -7.42 -11.71 -13.11
CA LEU A 278 -7.38 -10.75 -14.24
C LEU A 278 -8.54 -10.91 -15.23
N SER A 279 -9.63 -11.53 -14.82
CA SER A 279 -10.79 -11.81 -15.67
C SER A 279 -11.75 -10.64 -15.81
#